data_f95fb5663186ae7522b2f72c726db98c
#
_entry.id   f95fb5663186ae7522b2f72c726db98c
#
_cell.length_a   1.000
_cell.length_b   1.000
_cell.length_c   1.000
_cell.angle_alpha   90.00
_cell.angle_beta   90.00
_cell.angle_gamma   90.00
#
_symmetry.space_group_name_H-M   'P 1'
#
loop_
_entity.id
_entity.type
_entity.pdbx_description
1 polymer ?
#
loop_
_entity_poly.entity_id
_entity_poly.type
_entity_poly.pdbx_seq_one_letter_code
_entity_poly.pdbx_strand_id
1 'polypeptide(L)'
;MKLRVGLSTCPNDTFLFHGLLVGRVATPGLELDFRLADVEELNRALAAGALEVGKASFATALRLVERYGVLAVGAALGFGVGPVLLARPALTGAPRTVLCPGEGTTATLLLRALHPELFAAGAVSHVRFDRILPALEHGEADAGVAIHEGRFTFARHGLALLEDLGASWERLTGGPVPLGGLLARLDLGPAVHRTLADALRASLAFARSHPEEARSASARVRCTAGCSRASTWG
;
A
#
# COMPACT_ATOMS: atom_id res chain seq x y z
N MET A 1 26.49 -2.67 6.93
CA MET A 1 25.42 -2.09 7.77
C MET A 1 24.14 -2.89 7.55
N LYS A 2 23.44 -3.30 8.63
CA LYS A 2 22.17 -4.02 8.54
C LYS A 2 21.01 -3.03 8.54
N LEU A 3 20.04 -3.20 7.60
CA LEU A 3 18.85 -2.38 7.45
C LEU A 3 17.60 -3.25 7.49
N ARG A 4 16.61 -2.87 8.31
CA ARG A 4 15.27 -3.48 8.32
C ARG A 4 14.45 -2.85 7.20
N VAL A 5 13.99 -3.69 6.28
CA VAL A 5 13.31 -3.27 5.05
C VAL A 5 11.90 -3.82 5.01
N GLY A 6 10.91 -2.94 5.06
CA GLY A 6 9.49 -3.30 4.99
C GLY A 6 8.96 -3.33 3.56
N LEU A 7 8.35 -4.46 3.17
CA LEU A 7 7.73 -4.65 1.87
C LEU A 7 6.25 -4.96 2.02
N SER A 8 5.41 -4.45 1.11
CA SER A 8 4.04 -4.92 1.07
C SER A 8 3.93 -6.25 0.31
N THR A 9 2.87 -7.00 0.61
CA THR A 9 2.54 -8.23 -0.11
C THR A 9 1.95 -7.96 -1.50
N CYS A 10 1.87 -6.69 -1.92
CA CYS A 10 1.39 -6.28 -3.23
C CYS A 10 2.29 -6.86 -4.35
N PRO A 11 1.71 -7.35 -5.45
CA PRO A 11 2.47 -7.86 -6.60
C PRO A 11 3.52 -6.89 -7.14
N ASN A 12 3.24 -5.59 -7.11
CA ASN A 12 4.17 -4.57 -7.61
C ASN A 12 5.44 -4.50 -6.76
N ASP A 13 5.32 -4.58 -5.45
CA ASP A 13 6.47 -4.53 -4.55
C ASP A 13 7.27 -5.83 -4.62
N THR A 14 6.61 -6.99 -4.55
CA THR A 14 7.29 -8.28 -4.67
C THR A 14 7.98 -8.46 -6.02
N PHE A 15 7.42 -7.90 -7.11
CA PHE A 15 8.07 -7.89 -8.42
C PHE A 15 9.31 -6.97 -8.43
N LEU A 16 9.19 -5.74 -7.90
CA LEU A 16 10.31 -4.79 -7.81
C LEU A 16 11.49 -5.36 -7.02
N PHE A 17 11.20 -6.02 -5.89
CA PHE A 17 12.22 -6.56 -5.00
C PHE A 17 12.69 -7.97 -5.36
N HIS A 18 12.15 -8.58 -6.42
CA HIS A 18 12.41 -9.99 -6.74
C HIS A 18 13.89 -10.34 -6.80
N GLY A 19 14.70 -9.59 -7.56
CA GLY A 19 16.13 -9.83 -7.69
C GLY A 19 16.91 -9.74 -6.37
N LEU A 20 16.49 -8.87 -5.46
CA LEU A 20 17.04 -8.74 -4.11
C LEU A 20 16.61 -9.91 -3.22
N LEU A 21 15.33 -10.28 -3.25
CA LEU A 21 14.78 -11.36 -2.43
C LEU A 21 15.36 -12.73 -2.77
N VAL A 22 15.72 -12.98 -4.04
CA VAL A 22 16.33 -14.23 -4.47
C VAL A 22 17.88 -14.18 -4.50
N GLY A 23 18.48 -13.10 -3.98
CA GLY A 23 19.93 -12.95 -3.87
C GLY A 23 20.68 -12.82 -5.20
N ARG A 24 20.00 -12.40 -6.28
CA ARG A 24 20.59 -12.17 -7.62
C ARG A 24 21.13 -10.77 -7.81
N VAL A 25 20.78 -9.86 -6.91
CA VAL A 25 21.26 -8.47 -6.91
C VAL A 25 21.98 -8.20 -5.60
N ALA A 26 23.21 -7.74 -5.71
CA ALA A 26 24.03 -7.39 -4.54
C ALA A 26 23.74 -5.97 -4.04
N THR A 27 23.91 -5.79 -2.74
CA THR A 27 23.83 -4.49 -2.05
C THR A 27 25.18 -4.24 -1.33
N PRO A 28 26.21 -3.76 -2.03
CA PRO A 28 27.54 -3.63 -1.45
C PRO A 28 27.54 -2.82 -0.15
N GLY A 29 28.08 -3.39 0.94
CA GLY A 29 28.12 -2.76 2.26
C GLY A 29 26.80 -2.75 3.03
N LEU A 30 25.71 -3.27 2.46
CA LEU A 30 24.40 -3.33 3.08
C LEU A 30 23.92 -4.79 3.21
N GLU A 31 23.43 -5.14 4.38
CA GLU A 31 22.66 -6.35 4.65
C GLU A 31 21.19 -5.94 4.79
N LEU A 32 20.31 -6.49 3.95
CA LEU A 32 18.89 -6.15 3.96
C LEU A 32 18.10 -7.25 4.68
N ASP A 33 17.43 -6.87 5.76
CA ASP A 33 16.56 -7.74 6.55
C ASP A 33 15.09 -7.45 6.19
N PHE A 34 14.49 -8.32 5.40
CA PHE A 34 13.17 -8.10 4.81
C PHE A 34 12.03 -8.53 5.71
N ARG A 35 11.06 -7.63 5.90
CA ARG A 35 9.78 -7.90 6.55
C ARG A 35 8.64 -7.64 5.57
N LEU A 36 7.79 -8.66 5.37
CA LEU A 36 6.55 -8.50 4.60
C LEU A 36 5.39 -8.21 5.56
N ALA A 37 4.60 -7.20 5.24
CA ALA A 37 3.45 -6.81 6.03
C ALA A 37 2.41 -6.07 5.16
N ASP A 38 1.23 -5.83 5.73
CA ASP A 38 0.23 -4.95 5.13
C ASP A 38 0.74 -3.50 5.07
N VAL A 39 0.23 -2.72 4.12
CA VAL A 39 0.66 -1.32 3.92
C VAL A 39 0.44 -0.45 5.16
N GLU A 40 -0.65 -0.65 5.90
CA GLU A 40 -0.91 0.12 7.11
C GLU A 40 0.00 -0.31 8.28
N GLU A 41 0.33 -1.59 8.37
CA GLU A 41 1.33 -2.09 9.32
C GLU A 41 2.71 -1.49 9.04
N LEU A 42 3.09 -1.38 7.74
CA LEU A 42 4.32 -0.74 7.32
C LEU A 42 4.32 0.76 7.61
N ASN A 43 3.21 1.45 7.35
CA ASN A 43 3.03 2.86 7.69
C ASN A 43 3.28 3.10 9.19
N ARG A 44 2.69 2.27 10.05
CA ARG A 44 2.88 2.34 11.52
C ARG A 44 4.31 2.01 11.93
N ALA A 45 4.93 0.99 11.33
CA ALA A 45 6.30 0.61 11.62
C ALA A 45 7.31 1.71 11.25
N LEU A 46 7.12 2.39 10.09
CA LEU A 46 7.91 3.56 9.70
C LEU A 46 7.67 4.73 10.65
N ALA A 47 6.43 5.02 11.02
CA ALA A 47 6.10 6.09 11.97
C ALA A 47 6.76 5.86 13.34
N ALA A 48 6.80 4.60 13.80
CA ALA A 48 7.49 4.19 15.03
C ALA A 48 9.02 4.15 14.92
N GLY A 49 9.61 4.33 13.70
CA GLY A 49 11.05 4.19 13.49
C GLY A 49 11.56 2.75 13.55
N ALA A 50 10.65 1.77 13.44
CA ALA A 50 10.99 0.34 13.48
C ALA A 50 11.63 -0.18 12.19
N LEU A 51 11.61 0.60 11.11
CA LEU A 51 12.18 0.28 9.81
C LEU A 51 13.10 1.41 9.35
N GLU A 52 14.25 1.05 8.77
CA GLU A 52 15.14 2.00 8.11
C GLU A 52 14.65 2.32 6.69
N VAL A 53 14.06 1.34 6.01
CA VAL A 53 13.55 1.46 4.64
C VAL A 53 12.19 0.76 4.59
N GLY A 54 11.24 1.29 3.84
CA GLY A 54 9.99 0.55 3.67
C GLY A 54 9.03 1.18 2.67
N LYS A 55 8.11 0.34 2.22
CA LYS A 55 6.94 0.78 1.48
C LYS A 55 6.02 1.58 2.39
N ALA A 56 5.56 2.71 1.90
CA ALA A 56 4.58 3.54 2.59
C ALA A 56 3.53 4.09 1.63
N SER A 57 2.37 4.41 2.16
CA SER A 57 1.42 5.30 1.49
C SER A 57 1.97 6.73 1.44
N PHE A 58 1.71 7.50 0.39
CA PHE A 58 2.14 8.90 0.35
C PHE A 58 1.50 9.76 1.44
N ALA A 59 0.31 9.41 1.92
CA ALA A 59 -0.28 10.05 3.10
C ALA A 59 0.63 9.94 4.34
N THR A 60 1.23 8.77 4.56
CA THR A 60 2.22 8.57 5.63
C THR A 60 3.54 9.25 5.30
N ALA A 61 4.00 9.21 4.05
CA ALA A 61 5.23 9.88 3.63
C ALA A 61 5.19 11.39 3.95
N LEU A 62 4.07 12.06 3.70
CA LEU A 62 3.87 13.48 4.04
C LEU A 62 4.01 13.79 5.54
N ARG A 63 3.65 12.83 6.41
CA ARG A 63 3.79 12.98 7.87
C ARG A 63 5.22 12.71 8.37
N LEU A 64 6.05 12.08 7.54
CA LEU A 64 7.38 11.61 7.91
C LEU A 64 8.53 12.34 7.19
N VAL A 65 8.25 13.46 6.52
CA VAL A 65 9.21 14.21 5.69
C VAL A 65 10.47 14.65 6.43
N GLU A 66 10.39 14.88 7.75
CA GLU A 66 11.51 15.28 8.59
C GLU A 66 12.48 14.11 8.88
N ARG A 67 12.03 12.86 8.70
CA ARG A 67 12.79 11.66 9.07
C ARG A 67 13.10 10.75 7.90
N TYR A 68 12.27 10.77 6.87
CA TYR A 68 12.38 9.87 5.71
C TYR A 68 12.32 10.63 4.40
N GLY A 69 13.17 10.23 3.46
CA GLY A 69 13.12 10.65 2.07
C GLY A 69 12.49 9.58 1.18
N VAL A 70 11.83 10.01 0.12
CA VAL A 70 11.31 9.10 -0.91
C VAL A 70 12.45 8.69 -1.84
N LEU A 71 12.65 7.38 -2.02
CA LEU A 71 13.62 6.87 -3.00
C LEU A 71 13.13 7.16 -4.43
N ALA A 72 14.06 7.50 -5.31
CA ALA A 72 13.78 7.80 -6.72
C ALA A 72 13.47 6.54 -7.56
N VAL A 73 12.83 5.55 -6.94
CA VAL A 73 12.43 4.26 -7.53
C VAL A 73 11.31 3.63 -6.70
N GLY A 74 10.40 2.91 -7.33
CA GLY A 74 9.34 2.16 -6.65
C GLY A 74 8.15 3.01 -6.18
N ALA A 75 7.99 4.24 -6.67
CA ALA A 75 6.78 5.01 -6.49
C ALA A 75 5.63 4.42 -7.32
N ALA A 76 4.43 4.46 -6.77
CA ALA A 76 3.20 4.06 -7.44
C ALA A 76 2.31 5.29 -7.63
N LEU A 77 1.98 5.57 -8.90
CA LEU A 77 1.04 6.61 -9.29
C LEU A 77 -0.16 5.95 -9.97
N GLY A 78 -1.36 6.38 -9.62
CA GLY A 78 -2.61 5.91 -10.23
C GLY A 78 -3.05 6.85 -11.35
N PHE A 79 -3.08 6.33 -12.60
CA PHE A 79 -3.70 6.98 -13.75
C PHE A 79 -4.94 6.18 -14.15
N GLY A 80 -6.13 6.76 -14.01
CA GLY A 80 -7.40 6.04 -14.20
C GLY A 80 -7.60 4.88 -13.24
N VAL A 81 -6.77 4.77 -12.21
CA VAL A 81 -6.85 3.77 -11.15
C VAL A 81 -6.58 4.42 -9.79
N GLY A 82 -7.29 3.97 -8.76
CA GLY A 82 -7.18 4.52 -7.43
C GLY A 82 -8.09 3.80 -6.45
N PRO A 83 -8.22 4.27 -5.21
CA PRO A 83 -9.22 3.78 -4.28
C PRO A 83 -10.64 4.04 -4.79
N VAL A 84 -11.56 3.13 -4.45
CA VAL A 84 -12.99 3.28 -4.78
C VAL A 84 -13.83 3.15 -3.52
N LEU A 85 -14.84 4.01 -3.41
CA LEU A 85 -15.86 3.93 -2.37
C LEU A 85 -16.98 3.02 -2.88
N LEU A 86 -17.25 1.97 -2.13
CA LEU A 86 -18.21 0.90 -2.47
C LEU A 86 -19.30 0.80 -1.41
N ALA A 87 -20.48 0.30 -1.83
CA ALA A 87 -21.56 -0.06 -0.92
C ALA A 87 -22.37 -1.25 -1.45
N ARG A 88 -23.29 -1.75 -0.64
CA ARG A 88 -24.32 -2.66 -1.13
C ARG A 88 -25.33 -1.90 -2.00
N PRO A 89 -25.87 -2.50 -3.07
CA PRO A 89 -26.84 -1.83 -3.96
C PRO A 89 -28.09 -1.32 -3.25
N ALA A 90 -28.44 -1.91 -2.10
CA ALA A 90 -29.61 -1.53 -1.31
C ALA A 90 -29.38 -0.29 -0.41
N LEU A 91 -28.20 0.31 -0.42
CA LEU A 91 -27.94 1.51 0.37
C LEU A 91 -28.80 2.67 -0.14
N THR A 92 -29.58 3.26 0.76
CA THR A 92 -30.37 4.46 0.51
C THR A 92 -29.88 5.59 1.39
N GLY A 93 -29.56 6.73 0.78
CA GLY A 93 -29.01 7.91 1.50
C GLY A 93 -27.51 7.82 1.79
N ALA A 94 -27.03 8.70 2.65
CA ALA A 94 -25.61 8.75 3.03
C ALA A 94 -25.22 7.58 3.93
N PRO A 95 -24.01 6.99 3.76
CA PRO A 95 -23.54 5.92 4.64
C PRO A 95 -23.28 6.45 6.05
N ARG A 96 -23.71 5.70 7.06
CA ARG A 96 -23.49 5.98 8.49
C ARG A 96 -22.27 5.25 9.06
N THR A 97 -21.84 4.20 8.38
CA THR A 97 -20.64 3.41 8.73
C THR A 97 -19.81 3.19 7.49
N VAL A 98 -18.53 3.61 7.54
CA VAL A 98 -17.59 3.53 6.41
C VAL A 98 -16.29 2.88 6.86
N LEU A 99 -15.89 1.81 6.20
CA LEU A 99 -14.63 1.13 6.46
C LEU A 99 -13.50 1.65 5.57
N CYS A 100 -12.38 2.00 6.17
CA CYS A 100 -11.16 2.42 5.48
C CYS A 100 -10.00 1.45 5.74
N PRO A 101 -9.03 1.31 4.79
CA PRO A 101 -7.97 0.31 4.88
C PRO A 101 -6.83 0.65 5.86
N GLY A 102 -6.96 1.72 6.62
CA GLY A 102 -5.98 2.18 7.61
C GLY A 102 -5.86 3.70 7.60
N GLU A 103 -5.59 4.29 8.75
CA GLU A 103 -5.55 5.76 8.91
C GLU A 103 -4.38 6.40 8.15
N GLY A 104 -3.23 5.69 8.04
CA GLY A 104 -2.05 6.17 7.34
C GLY A 104 -2.12 6.04 5.82
N THR A 105 -3.19 5.46 5.27
CA THR A 105 -3.29 5.18 3.83
C THR A 105 -3.69 6.40 3.01
N THR A 106 -3.21 6.46 1.77
CA THR A 106 -3.65 7.47 0.80
C THR A 106 -5.15 7.34 0.50
N ALA A 107 -5.70 6.14 0.57
CA ALA A 107 -7.13 5.89 0.40
C ALA A 107 -7.99 6.63 1.44
N THR A 108 -7.59 6.56 2.71
CA THR A 108 -8.25 7.30 3.80
C THR A 108 -8.06 8.81 3.66
N LEU A 109 -6.86 9.26 3.23
CA LEU A 109 -6.62 10.68 2.98
C LEU A 109 -7.52 11.21 1.86
N LEU A 110 -7.68 10.47 0.76
CA LEU A 110 -8.58 10.85 -0.34
C LEU A 110 -10.03 10.92 0.12
N LEU A 111 -10.52 9.90 0.84
CA LEU A 111 -11.88 9.94 1.38
C LEU A 111 -12.07 11.16 2.27
N ARG A 112 -11.10 11.48 3.14
CA ARG A 112 -11.17 12.66 4.03
C ARG A 112 -11.19 13.96 3.27
N ALA A 113 -10.45 14.07 2.18
CA ALA A 113 -10.41 15.27 1.35
C ALA A 113 -11.70 15.49 0.55
N LEU A 114 -12.32 14.40 0.08
CA LEU A 114 -13.52 14.43 -0.76
C LEU A 114 -14.81 14.43 0.07
N HIS A 115 -14.81 13.77 1.24
CA HIS A 115 -15.95 13.55 2.12
C HIS A 115 -15.61 13.86 3.58
N PRO A 116 -15.23 15.12 3.91
CA PRO A 116 -14.89 15.49 5.29
C PRO A 116 -16.05 15.31 6.26
N GLU A 117 -17.31 15.40 5.78
CA GLU A 117 -18.53 15.19 6.55
C GLU A 117 -18.62 13.82 7.18
N LEU A 118 -18.12 12.77 6.52
CA LEU A 118 -18.10 11.39 7.06
C LEU A 118 -17.20 11.28 8.31
N PHE A 119 -16.10 12.01 8.30
CA PHE A 119 -15.18 12.06 9.44
C PHE A 119 -15.74 12.91 10.58
N ALA A 120 -16.36 14.04 10.26
CA ALA A 120 -17.01 14.90 11.25
C ALA A 120 -18.18 14.19 11.95
N ALA A 121 -18.91 13.33 11.22
CA ALA A 121 -19.98 12.50 11.77
C ALA A 121 -19.50 11.29 12.57
N GLY A 122 -18.17 10.99 12.60
CA GLY A 122 -17.62 9.80 13.25
C GLY A 122 -17.98 8.50 12.53
N ALA A 123 -18.36 8.57 11.25
CA ALA A 123 -18.81 7.42 10.47
C ALA A 123 -17.66 6.48 10.07
N VAL A 124 -16.41 6.94 10.09
CA VAL A 124 -15.25 6.22 9.53
C VAL A 124 -14.55 5.40 10.60
N SER A 125 -14.33 4.13 10.29
CA SER A 125 -13.48 3.22 11.06
C SER A 125 -12.43 2.53 10.17
N HIS A 126 -11.40 1.95 10.78
CA HIS A 126 -10.27 1.39 10.06
C HIS A 126 -10.14 -0.11 10.31
N VAL A 127 -10.01 -0.88 9.21
CA VAL A 127 -9.78 -2.32 9.23
C VAL A 127 -8.68 -2.68 8.23
N ARG A 128 -8.14 -3.89 8.30
CA ARG A 128 -7.23 -4.36 7.26
C ARG A 128 -7.98 -4.43 5.92
N PHE A 129 -7.31 -4.04 4.82
CA PHE A 129 -7.93 -3.83 3.51
C PHE A 129 -8.73 -5.05 2.99
N ASP A 130 -8.24 -6.27 3.26
CA ASP A 130 -8.87 -7.53 2.83
C ASP A 130 -10.16 -7.88 3.60
N ARG A 131 -10.46 -7.16 4.69
CA ARG A 131 -11.69 -7.33 5.48
C ARG A 131 -12.83 -6.44 4.97
N ILE A 132 -12.53 -5.44 4.12
CA ILE A 132 -13.53 -4.45 3.70
C ILE A 132 -14.63 -5.08 2.84
N LEU A 133 -14.27 -5.78 1.75
CA LEU A 133 -15.28 -6.39 0.89
C LEU A 133 -16.13 -7.43 1.63
N PRO A 134 -15.56 -8.39 2.38
CA PRO A 134 -16.35 -9.33 3.18
C PRO A 134 -17.29 -8.63 4.18
N ALA A 135 -16.83 -7.59 4.87
CA ALA A 135 -17.65 -6.85 5.82
C ALA A 135 -18.87 -6.19 5.14
N LEU A 136 -18.67 -5.62 3.94
CA LEU A 136 -19.76 -5.05 3.15
C LEU A 136 -20.75 -6.14 2.68
N GLU A 137 -20.26 -7.28 2.21
CA GLU A 137 -21.13 -8.43 1.83
C GLU A 137 -22.02 -8.87 2.99
N HIS A 138 -21.45 -8.98 4.20
CA HIS A 138 -22.19 -9.38 5.40
C HIS A 138 -23.05 -8.26 6.02
N GLY A 139 -22.96 -7.04 5.50
CA GLY A 139 -23.71 -5.90 6.02
C GLY A 139 -23.21 -5.35 7.35
N GLU A 140 -21.94 -5.60 7.67
CA GLU A 140 -21.28 -5.07 8.88
C GLU A 140 -21.00 -3.57 8.78
N ALA A 141 -21.02 -3.00 7.55
CA ALA A 141 -20.90 -1.58 7.30
C ALA A 141 -21.73 -1.17 6.08
N ASP A 142 -22.08 0.12 5.99
CA ASP A 142 -22.86 0.68 4.88
C ASP A 142 -22.00 0.85 3.62
N ALA A 143 -20.76 1.33 3.80
CA ALA A 143 -19.82 1.59 2.72
C ALA A 143 -18.39 1.27 3.13
N GLY A 144 -17.47 1.21 2.16
CA GLY A 144 -16.07 0.98 2.43
C GLY A 144 -15.17 1.34 1.25
N VAL A 145 -13.93 1.74 1.57
CA VAL A 145 -12.93 2.13 0.57
C VAL A 145 -12.07 0.94 0.20
N ALA A 146 -12.27 0.41 -0.99
CA ALA A 146 -11.45 -0.69 -1.52
C ALA A 146 -10.19 -0.17 -2.23
N ILE A 147 -9.10 -0.90 -2.03
CA ILE A 147 -7.80 -0.70 -2.67
C ILE A 147 -7.33 -2.00 -3.35
N HIS A 148 -6.21 -1.94 -4.06
CA HIS A 148 -5.60 -3.09 -4.73
C HIS A 148 -6.59 -3.80 -5.68
N GLU A 149 -6.66 -5.14 -5.61
CA GLU A 149 -7.56 -5.97 -6.43
C GLU A 149 -9.05 -5.73 -6.13
N GLY A 150 -9.39 -5.24 -4.95
CA GLY A 150 -10.77 -4.95 -4.57
C GLY A 150 -11.47 -3.98 -5.54
N ARG A 151 -10.72 -3.04 -6.13
CA ARG A 151 -11.21 -2.14 -7.18
C ARG A 151 -11.74 -2.90 -8.41
N PHE A 152 -11.21 -4.07 -8.72
CA PHE A 152 -11.57 -4.84 -9.92
C PHE A 152 -12.50 -5.99 -9.65
N THR A 153 -12.64 -6.40 -8.38
CA THR A 153 -13.39 -7.59 -7.99
C THR A 153 -14.71 -7.31 -7.30
N PHE A 154 -14.96 -6.09 -6.84
CA PHE A 154 -16.14 -5.73 -6.02
C PHE A 154 -17.47 -6.16 -6.61
N ALA A 155 -17.62 -6.11 -7.95
CA ALA A 155 -18.86 -6.54 -8.61
C ALA A 155 -19.16 -8.03 -8.41
N ARG A 156 -18.11 -8.88 -8.26
CA ARG A 156 -18.26 -10.31 -7.95
C ARG A 156 -18.75 -10.57 -6.52
N HIS A 157 -18.59 -9.55 -5.67
CA HIS A 157 -19.08 -9.53 -4.29
C HIS A 157 -20.47 -8.88 -4.17
N GLY A 158 -21.15 -8.64 -5.29
CA GLY A 158 -22.47 -8.02 -5.29
C GLY A 158 -22.50 -6.56 -4.82
N LEU A 159 -21.33 -5.90 -4.82
CA LEU A 159 -21.19 -4.51 -4.38
C LEU A 159 -21.29 -3.54 -5.54
N ALA A 160 -21.75 -2.32 -5.24
CA ALA A 160 -21.87 -1.22 -6.19
C ALA A 160 -20.81 -0.15 -5.94
N LEU A 161 -20.37 0.50 -7.02
CA LEU A 161 -19.51 1.67 -6.96
C LEU A 161 -20.34 2.89 -6.56
N LEU A 162 -20.02 3.51 -5.43
CA LEU A 162 -20.56 4.83 -5.07
C LEU A 162 -19.73 5.94 -5.70
N GLU A 163 -18.41 5.87 -5.57
CA GLU A 163 -17.50 6.85 -6.14
C GLU A 163 -16.13 6.25 -6.45
N ASP A 164 -15.56 6.62 -7.57
CA ASP A 164 -14.16 6.43 -7.89
C ASP A 164 -13.36 7.61 -7.34
N LEU A 165 -12.77 7.43 -6.14
CA LEU A 165 -11.99 8.48 -5.46
C LEU A 165 -10.74 8.87 -6.27
N GLY A 166 -10.17 7.92 -7.04
CA GLY A 166 -9.07 8.21 -7.95
C GLY A 166 -9.49 9.14 -9.08
N ALA A 167 -10.61 8.85 -9.73
CA ALA A 167 -11.16 9.71 -10.79
C ALA A 167 -11.57 11.09 -10.26
N SER A 168 -12.11 11.16 -9.04
CA SER A 168 -12.43 12.44 -8.40
C SER A 168 -11.17 13.26 -8.11
N TRP A 169 -10.10 12.63 -7.63
CA TRP A 169 -8.80 13.28 -7.46
C TRP A 169 -8.26 13.83 -8.79
N GLU A 170 -8.25 13.01 -9.85
CA GLU A 170 -7.76 13.41 -11.17
C GLU A 170 -8.54 14.60 -11.73
N ARG A 171 -9.88 14.62 -11.57
CA ARG A 171 -10.70 15.77 -11.97
C ARG A 171 -10.37 17.06 -11.20
N LEU A 172 -10.07 16.96 -9.91
CA LEU A 172 -9.78 18.11 -9.07
C LEU A 172 -8.37 18.66 -9.29
N THR A 173 -7.39 17.79 -9.53
CA THR A 173 -5.97 18.18 -9.54
C THR A 173 -5.34 18.20 -10.92
N GLY A 174 -5.98 17.57 -11.91
CA GLY A 174 -5.41 17.37 -13.26
C GLY A 174 -4.24 16.36 -13.27
N GLY A 175 -3.97 15.67 -12.18
CA GLY A 175 -2.82 14.77 -12.03
C GLY A 175 -3.16 13.40 -11.44
N PRO A 176 -2.24 12.44 -11.56
CA PRO A 176 -2.43 11.09 -11.04
C PRO A 176 -2.51 11.05 -9.52
N VAL A 177 -3.16 10.00 -9.00
CA VAL A 177 -3.18 9.74 -7.55
C VAL A 177 -1.79 9.31 -7.07
N PRO A 178 -1.15 10.02 -6.12
CA PRO A 178 0.10 9.57 -5.52
C PRO A 178 -0.22 8.46 -4.49
N LEU A 179 -0.15 7.19 -4.90
CA LEU A 179 -0.57 6.06 -4.08
C LEU A 179 0.41 5.74 -2.97
N GLY A 180 1.69 5.62 -3.29
CA GLY A 180 2.72 5.29 -2.33
C GLY A 180 4.11 5.20 -2.94
N GLY A 181 5.13 5.08 -2.08
CA GLY A 181 6.52 5.01 -2.49
C GLY A 181 7.37 4.21 -1.51
N LEU A 182 8.65 4.10 -1.83
CA LEU A 182 9.65 3.55 -0.91
C LEU A 182 10.31 4.71 -0.16
N LEU A 183 10.28 4.64 1.15
CA LEU A 183 10.91 5.59 2.06
C LEU A 183 12.21 5.01 2.60
N ALA A 184 13.21 5.85 2.78
CA ALA A 184 14.44 5.53 3.50
C ALA A 184 14.75 6.64 4.50
N ARG A 185 15.27 6.29 5.68
CA ARG A 185 15.63 7.27 6.71
C ARG A 185 16.67 8.23 6.18
N LEU A 186 16.53 9.52 6.46
CA LEU A 186 17.43 10.57 5.98
C LEU A 186 18.82 10.47 6.62
N ASP A 187 18.91 10.00 7.86
CA ASP A 187 20.18 9.85 8.58
C ASP A 187 21.08 8.71 8.05
N LEU A 188 20.57 7.84 7.17
CA LEU A 188 21.39 6.87 6.43
C LEU A 188 22.36 7.55 5.46
N GLY A 189 22.07 8.78 5.07
CA GLY A 189 22.88 9.59 4.19
C GLY A 189 22.77 9.25 2.70
N PRO A 190 23.24 10.16 1.83
CA PRO A 190 22.99 10.09 0.39
C PRO A 190 23.68 8.91 -0.31
N ALA A 191 24.79 8.40 0.24
CA ALA A 191 25.47 7.24 -0.34
C ALA A 191 24.65 5.97 -0.21
N VAL A 192 24.02 5.72 0.95
CA VAL A 192 23.14 4.59 1.18
C VAL A 192 21.88 4.70 0.35
N HIS A 193 21.29 5.90 0.25
CA HIS A 193 20.13 6.14 -0.61
C HIS A 193 20.41 5.81 -2.09
N ARG A 194 21.60 6.18 -2.61
CA ARG A 194 22.00 5.82 -3.97
C ARG A 194 22.17 4.31 -4.14
N THR A 195 22.90 3.65 -3.20
CA THR A 195 23.08 2.19 -3.24
C THR A 195 21.74 1.45 -3.25
N LEU A 196 20.80 1.86 -2.40
CA LEU A 196 19.45 1.28 -2.37
C LEU A 196 18.69 1.50 -3.68
N ALA A 197 18.72 2.72 -4.22
CA ALA A 197 18.05 3.05 -5.47
C ALA A 197 18.62 2.25 -6.65
N ASP A 198 19.95 2.11 -6.73
CA ASP A 198 20.62 1.36 -7.79
C ASP A 198 20.36 -0.14 -7.68
N ALA A 199 20.38 -0.70 -6.47
CA ALA A 199 20.04 -2.09 -6.22
C ALA A 199 18.57 -2.38 -6.59
N LEU A 200 17.64 -1.47 -6.29
CA LEU A 200 16.23 -1.61 -6.67
C LEU A 200 16.03 -1.52 -8.19
N ARG A 201 16.75 -0.63 -8.89
CA ARG A 201 16.72 -0.58 -10.37
C ARG A 201 17.26 -1.88 -10.97
N ALA A 202 18.36 -2.40 -10.44
CA ALA A 202 18.93 -3.69 -10.88
C ALA A 202 17.95 -4.85 -10.59
N SER A 203 17.29 -4.85 -9.43
CA SER A 203 16.28 -5.84 -9.08
C SER A 203 15.07 -5.80 -10.03
N LEU A 204 14.59 -4.62 -10.38
CA LEU A 204 13.53 -4.45 -11.37
C LEU A 204 13.95 -4.94 -12.76
N ALA A 205 15.19 -4.64 -13.18
CA ALA A 205 15.73 -5.12 -14.45
C ALA A 205 15.81 -6.65 -14.47
N PHE A 206 16.27 -7.26 -13.38
CA PHE A 206 16.27 -8.72 -13.22
C PHE A 206 14.85 -9.31 -13.30
N ALA A 207 13.88 -8.76 -12.59
CA ALA A 207 12.49 -9.20 -12.62
C ALA A 207 11.88 -9.11 -14.03
N ARG A 208 12.21 -8.07 -14.79
CA ARG A 208 11.76 -7.89 -16.18
C ARG A 208 12.38 -8.91 -17.14
N SER A 209 13.61 -9.31 -16.90
CA SER A 209 14.27 -10.37 -17.71
C SER A 209 13.85 -11.81 -17.31
N HIS A 210 13.24 -11.97 -16.13
CA HIS A 210 12.74 -13.24 -15.60
C HIS A 210 11.27 -13.14 -15.15
N PRO A 211 10.35 -12.75 -16.04
CA PRO A 211 8.99 -12.35 -15.65
C PRO A 211 8.17 -13.50 -15.05
N GLU A 212 8.34 -14.73 -15.53
CA GLU A 212 7.60 -15.89 -15.01
C GLU A 212 8.04 -16.26 -13.59
N GLU A 213 9.35 -16.20 -13.31
CA GLU A 213 9.91 -16.45 -11.99
C GLU A 213 9.40 -15.39 -10.99
N ALA A 214 9.46 -14.09 -11.37
CA ALA A 214 9.01 -12.99 -10.55
C ALA A 214 7.50 -13.04 -10.25
N ARG A 215 6.67 -13.40 -11.25
CA ARG A 215 5.21 -13.58 -11.07
C ARG A 215 4.89 -14.75 -10.16
N SER A 216 5.57 -15.89 -10.34
CA SER A 216 5.39 -17.06 -9.49
C SER A 216 5.79 -16.81 -8.04
N ALA A 217 6.89 -16.08 -7.81
CA ALA A 217 7.31 -15.65 -6.47
C ALA A 217 6.27 -14.72 -5.84
N SER A 218 5.75 -13.73 -6.56
CA SER A 218 4.71 -12.82 -6.10
C SER A 218 3.41 -13.56 -5.72
N ALA A 219 3.02 -14.58 -6.46
CA ALA A 219 1.85 -15.40 -6.17
C ALA A 219 2.04 -16.20 -4.86
N ARG A 220 3.22 -16.80 -4.65
CA ARG A 220 3.55 -17.53 -3.41
C ARG A 220 3.50 -16.63 -2.18
N VAL A 221 4.08 -15.43 -2.24
CA VAL A 221 4.05 -14.45 -1.14
C VAL A 221 2.62 -14.11 -0.74
N ARG A 222 1.71 -13.92 -1.68
CA ARG A 222 0.29 -13.65 -1.39
C ARG A 222 -0.40 -14.84 -0.73
N CYS A 223 -0.12 -16.04 -1.19
CA CYS A 223 -0.71 -17.25 -0.63
C CYS A 223 -0.29 -17.44 0.83
N THR A 224 0.99 -17.26 1.16
CA THR A 224 1.50 -17.35 2.53
C THR A 224 0.97 -16.24 3.43
N ALA A 225 0.86 -15.01 2.96
CA ALA A 225 0.32 -13.89 3.71
C ALA A 225 -1.20 -14.03 3.98
N GLY A 226 -1.96 -14.65 3.07
CA GLY A 226 -3.38 -14.98 3.27
C GLY A 226 -3.60 -16.17 4.19
N CYS A 227 -2.62 -17.07 4.34
CA CYS A 227 -2.71 -18.29 5.15
C CYS A 227 -2.16 -18.12 6.58
N SER A 228 -1.41 -17.04 6.85
CA SER A 228 -0.87 -16.76 8.19
C SER A 228 -1.93 -16.17 9.12
N ARG A 229 -2.76 -17.04 9.71
CA ARG A 229 -3.22 -16.80 11.06
C ARG A 229 -1.98 -16.70 11.96
N ALA A 230 -1.81 -15.52 12.58
CA ALA A 230 -1.02 -15.30 13.78
C ALA A 230 0.15 -16.27 13.99
N SER A 231 1.31 -15.96 13.48
CA SER A 231 2.56 -16.38 14.10
C SER A 231 3.21 -15.14 14.70
N THR A 232 3.10 -15.08 16.01
CA THR A 232 3.84 -14.23 16.95
C THR A 232 5.30 -14.15 16.55
N TRP A 233 5.75 -12.95 16.31
CA TRP A 233 7.16 -12.64 16.12
C TRP A 233 7.80 -12.60 17.53
N GLY A 234 8.68 -13.58 17.82
CA GLY A 234 9.62 -13.52 18.93
C GLY A 234 10.82 -12.65 18.57
#